data_2fc5adc912ac8828c239b867ec8a720d
#
_entry.id   2fc5adc912ac8828c239b867ec8a720d
#
_cell.length_a   1.000
_cell.length_b   1.000
_cell.length_c   1.000
_cell.angle_alpha   90.00
_cell.angle_beta   90.00
_cell.angle_gamma   90.00
#
_symmetry.space_group_name_H-M   'P 1'
#
loop_
_entity.id
_entity.type
_entity.pdbx_description
1 polymer ?
#
loop_
_entity_poly.entity_id
_entity_poly.type
_entity_poly.pdbx_seq_one_letter_code
_entity_poly.pdbx_strand_id
1 'polypeptide(L)'
;MTLAVIASYMALVLMVGVLSHRLFRGTGEDYFLATRSIGPFVLLMSLFGTQMTAFALLGASGQSYRTGIGVFGLMASSSAIVVPTVFFFVGTRAWAIGKRCGYTTQVEYIRDRWESDLLGLLLFIALVALLIPYLLIGVMGAGITLANISGGQVPTWVGGLVISLVVMTYVTYGGLRGTAWANTFQTLVFMTLGTVTFIYVANAMGGLGPAFEHIAEARPDLLVREGNYSPVTYLSFLFIPLSAGMFPHLFMH
;
A
#
# COMPACT_ATOMS: atom_id res chain seq x y z
N MET A 1 0.64 16.94 -22.73
CA MET A 1 1.82 16.10 -22.46
C MET A 1 1.62 15.21 -21.22
N THR A 2 1.24 15.75 -20.10
CA THR A 2 1.09 15.02 -18.81
C THR A 2 0.09 13.86 -18.87
N LEU A 3 -1.10 14.06 -19.46
CA LEU A 3 -2.08 12.97 -19.60
C LEU A 3 -1.58 11.81 -20.47
N ALA A 4 -0.78 12.11 -21.51
CA ALA A 4 -0.19 11.05 -22.34
C ALA A 4 0.83 10.20 -21.56
N VAL A 5 1.62 10.83 -20.67
CA VAL A 5 2.55 10.10 -19.79
C VAL A 5 1.79 9.18 -18.83
N ILE A 6 0.71 9.69 -18.23
CA ILE A 6 -0.14 8.89 -17.34
C ILE A 6 -0.78 7.73 -18.10
N ALA A 7 -1.35 7.98 -19.28
CA ALA A 7 -1.96 6.93 -20.10
C ALA A 7 -0.93 5.87 -20.51
N SER A 8 0.28 6.28 -20.89
CA SER A 8 1.38 5.35 -21.21
C SER A 8 1.77 4.50 -19.99
N TYR A 9 1.88 5.12 -18.82
CA TYR A 9 2.18 4.41 -17.57
C TYR A 9 1.09 3.38 -17.23
N MET A 10 -0.18 3.78 -17.32
CA MET A 10 -1.32 2.88 -17.08
C MET A 10 -1.35 1.72 -18.08
N ALA A 11 -1.03 1.98 -19.35
CA ALA A 11 -0.92 0.94 -20.37
C ALA A 11 0.23 -0.04 -20.06
N LEU A 12 1.37 0.46 -19.56
CA LEU A 12 2.48 -0.39 -19.12
C LEU A 12 2.09 -1.26 -17.91
N VAL A 13 1.43 -0.69 -16.90
CA VAL A 13 0.94 -1.47 -15.74
C VAL A 13 -0.03 -2.57 -16.19
N LEU A 14 -0.99 -2.23 -17.04
CA LEU A 14 -1.92 -3.19 -17.64
C LEU A 14 -1.17 -4.29 -18.40
N MET A 15 -0.23 -3.91 -19.23
CA MET A 15 0.57 -4.86 -20.02
C MET A 15 1.35 -5.82 -19.12
N VAL A 16 2.02 -5.33 -18.08
CA VAL A 16 2.75 -6.17 -17.11
C VAL A 16 1.81 -7.12 -16.41
N GLY A 17 0.68 -6.62 -15.90
CA GLY A 17 -0.31 -7.44 -15.19
C GLY A 17 -0.96 -8.51 -16.08
N VAL A 18 -1.33 -8.16 -17.32
CA VAL A 18 -1.94 -9.11 -18.26
C VAL A 18 -0.90 -10.10 -18.81
N LEU A 19 0.32 -9.65 -19.11
CA LEU A 19 1.39 -10.57 -19.56
C LEU A 19 1.75 -11.62 -18.51
N SER A 20 1.59 -11.30 -17.23
CA SER A 20 1.80 -12.27 -16.15
C SER A 20 0.83 -13.47 -16.24
N HIS A 21 -0.32 -13.31 -16.93
CA HIS A 21 -1.24 -14.42 -17.22
C HIS A 21 -0.57 -15.56 -18.01
N ARG A 22 0.47 -15.28 -18.80
CA ARG A 22 1.25 -16.32 -19.49
C ARG A 22 1.96 -17.28 -18.54
N LEU A 23 2.13 -16.88 -17.28
CA LEU A 23 2.69 -17.68 -16.20
C LEU A 23 1.60 -18.41 -15.38
N PHE A 24 0.33 -18.18 -15.71
CA PHE A 24 -0.81 -18.77 -15.02
C PHE A 24 -0.97 -20.25 -15.38
N ARG A 25 -1.14 -21.10 -14.35
CA ARG A 25 -1.24 -22.56 -14.48
C ARG A 25 -2.66 -23.09 -14.61
N GLY A 26 -3.67 -22.22 -14.65
CA GLY A 26 -5.07 -22.60 -14.86
C GLY A 26 -5.78 -23.19 -13.64
N THR A 27 -5.20 -23.12 -12.45
CA THR A 27 -5.78 -23.66 -11.21
C THR A 27 -6.25 -22.53 -10.28
N GLY A 28 -7.29 -22.80 -9.46
CA GLY A 28 -7.73 -21.87 -8.44
C GLY A 28 -6.63 -21.54 -7.42
N GLU A 29 -5.78 -22.52 -7.05
CA GLU A 29 -4.64 -22.27 -6.17
C GLU A 29 -3.63 -21.29 -6.81
N ASP A 30 -3.38 -21.40 -8.12
CA ASP A 30 -2.50 -20.45 -8.80
C ASP A 30 -3.11 -19.06 -8.88
N TYR A 31 -4.42 -18.96 -9.06
CA TYR A 31 -5.13 -17.68 -9.09
C TYR A 31 -5.05 -16.93 -7.76
N PHE A 32 -5.31 -17.62 -6.64
CA PHE A 32 -5.37 -17.00 -5.31
C PHE A 32 -4.04 -16.97 -4.58
N LEU A 33 -3.14 -17.92 -4.80
CA LEU A 33 -1.89 -18.07 -4.05
C LEU A 33 -0.63 -18.10 -4.94
N ALA A 34 -0.78 -17.92 -6.27
CA ALA A 34 0.33 -18.05 -7.24
C ALA A 34 1.14 -19.35 -7.05
N THR A 35 0.45 -20.45 -6.65
CA THR A 35 1.05 -21.75 -6.24
C THR A 35 2.16 -21.60 -5.19
N ARG A 36 2.15 -20.52 -4.39
CA ARG A 36 3.18 -20.19 -3.37
C ARG A 36 4.60 -20.17 -3.94
N SER A 37 4.74 -19.78 -5.21
CA SER A 37 6.00 -19.84 -5.98
C SER A 37 6.57 -18.44 -6.29
N ILE A 38 6.06 -17.39 -5.62
CA ILE A 38 6.59 -16.04 -5.76
C ILE A 38 7.98 -15.99 -5.13
N GLY A 39 8.97 -15.55 -5.91
CA GLY A 39 10.34 -15.41 -5.43
C GLY A 39 10.49 -14.27 -4.41
N PRO A 40 11.53 -14.30 -3.56
CA PRO A 40 11.69 -13.36 -2.45
C PRO A 40 11.77 -11.89 -2.90
N PHE A 41 12.36 -11.61 -4.05
CA PHE A 41 12.43 -10.24 -4.60
C PHE A 41 11.05 -9.71 -4.99
N VAL A 42 10.28 -10.50 -5.75
CA VAL A 42 8.92 -10.11 -6.17
C VAL A 42 8.01 -10.00 -4.95
N LEU A 43 8.13 -10.91 -3.99
CA LEU A 43 7.39 -10.85 -2.73
C LEU A 43 7.70 -9.56 -1.96
N LEU A 44 8.98 -9.22 -1.77
CA LEU A 44 9.40 -8.01 -1.09
C LEU A 44 8.85 -6.75 -1.78
N MET A 45 9.03 -6.66 -3.10
CA MET A 45 8.55 -5.51 -3.87
C MET A 45 7.03 -5.43 -3.90
N SER A 46 6.33 -6.55 -3.99
CA SER A 46 4.87 -6.59 -3.96
C SER A 46 4.33 -6.17 -2.59
N LEU A 47 4.86 -6.70 -1.49
CA LEU A 47 4.46 -6.31 -0.15
C LEU A 47 4.75 -4.83 0.13
N PHE A 48 5.92 -4.34 -0.25
CA PHE A 48 6.26 -2.93 -0.11
C PHE A 48 5.32 -2.04 -0.93
N GLY A 49 5.06 -2.39 -2.20
CA GLY A 49 4.13 -1.66 -3.06
C GLY A 49 2.69 -1.65 -2.52
N THR A 50 2.25 -2.75 -1.93
CA THR A 50 0.93 -2.84 -1.29
C THR A 50 0.79 -1.90 -0.09
N GLN A 51 1.89 -1.65 0.64
CA GLN A 51 1.91 -0.69 1.75
C GLN A 51 1.98 0.78 1.28
N MET A 52 2.48 1.04 0.07
CA MET A 52 2.60 2.38 -0.51
C MET A 52 1.26 2.85 -1.10
N THR A 53 0.30 3.09 -0.23
CA THR A 53 -1.04 3.58 -0.59
C THR A 53 -1.05 5.09 -0.89
N ALA A 54 -2.14 5.59 -1.47
CA ALA A 54 -2.36 7.03 -1.62
C ALA A 54 -2.26 7.79 -0.28
N PHE A 55 -2.62 7.15 0.84
CA PHE A 55 -2.44 7.72 2.17
C PHE A 55 -0.97 7.90 2.51
N ALA A 56 -0.11 6.94 2.23
CA ALA A 56 1.32 7.04 2.53
C ALA A 56 1.99 8.17 1.72
N LEU A 57 1.59 8.37 0.47
CA LEU A 57 2.19 9.37 -0.41
C LEU A 57 1.59 10.76 -0.24
N LEU A 58 0.26 10.87 -0.32
CA LEU A 58 -0.45 12.15 -0.29
C LEU A 58 -0.86 12.55 1.14
N GLY A 59 -1.37 11.59 1.91
CA GLY A 59 -1.84 11.83 3.27
C GLY A 59 -0.71 12.18 4.22
N ALA A 60 0.35 11.37 4.27
CA ALA A 60 1.47 11.59 5.17
C ALA A 60 2.26 12.85 4.82
N SER A 61 2.53 13.12 3.53
CA SER A 61 3.19 14.34 3.09
C SER A 61 2.35 15.59 3.37
N GLY A 62 1.04 15.54 3.10
CA GLY A 62 0.12 16.62 3.42
C GLY A 62 0.00 16.87 4.92
N GLN A 63 0.02 15.83 5.74
CA GLN A 63 0.04 15.96 7.19
C GLN A 63 1.36 16.57 7.67
N SER A 64 2.51 16.11 7.12
CA SER A 64 3.82 16.69 7.46
C SER A 64 3.90 18.19 7.12
N TYR A 65 3.32 18.59 6.01
CA TYR A 65 3.24 20.01 5.63
C TYR A 65 2.45 20.86 6.66
N ARG A 66 1.42 20.28 7.28
CA ARG A 66 0.57 20.99 8.26
C ARG A 66 1.11 20.93 9.68
N THR A 67 1.64 19.81 10.11
CA THR A 67 1.98 19.52 11.52
C THR A 67 3.46 19.23 11.77
N GLY A 68 4.27 19.27 10.72
CA GLY A 68 5.72 19.18 10.82
C GLY A 68 6.28 17.78 11.07
N ILE A 69 7.47 17.74 11.64
CA ILE A 69 8.33 16.55 11.79
C ILE A 69 7.71 15.46 12.70
N GLY A 70 6.76 15.80 13.54
CA GLY A 70 6.07 14.85 14.41
C GLY A 70 5.41 13.69 13.67
N VAL A 71 4.99 13.90 12.40
CA VAL A 71 4.39 12.87 11.55
C VAL A 71 5.35 11.72 11.27
N PHE A 72 6.64 12.00 11.11
CA PHE A 72 7.65 10.96 10.93
C PHE A 72 7.68 10.01 12.14
N GLY A 73 7.73 10.55 13.36
CA GLY A 73 7.68 9.75 14.58
C GLY A 73 6.40 8.94 14.72
N LEU A 74 5.27 9.53 14.31
CA LEU A 74 3.96 8.91 14.41
C LEU A 74 3.77 7.74 13.44
N MET A 75 4.13 7.91 12.18
CA MET A 75 3.82 6.97 11.10
C MET A 75 5.01 6.10 10.69
N ALA A 76 6.15 6.72 10.38
CA ALA A 76 7.26 6.00 9.77
C ALA A 76 8.06 5.17 10.77
N SER A 77 8.38 5.72 11.95
CA SER A 77 9.24 5.05 12.92
C SER A 77 8.61 3.79 13.50
N SER A 78 7.33 3.85 13.87
CA SER A 78 6.61 2.68 14.39
C SER A 78 6.38 1.62 13.32
N SER A 79 5.96 2.02 12.12
CA SER A 79 5.69 1.10 11.01
C SER A 79 6.95 0.40 10.52
N ALA A 80 8.08 1.10 10.47
CA ALA A 80 9.35 0.53 10.00
C ALA A 80 9.86 -0.64 10.87
N ILE A 81 9.52 -0.64 12.15
CA ILE A 81 9.93 -1.70 13.10
C ILE A 81 8.84 -2.74 13.26
N VAL A 82 7.60 -2.30 13.46
CA VAL A 82 6.48 -3.19 13.83
C VAL A 82 6.03 -4.07 12.67
N VAL A 83 5.91 -3.52 11.44
CA VAL A 83 5.45 -4.31 10.29
C VAL A 83 6.38 -5.48 9.98
N PRO A 84 7.71 -5.32 9.82
CA PRO A 84 8.61 -6.46 9.62
C PRO A 84 8.58 -7.45 10.78
N THR A 85 8.45 -6.98 12.02
CA THR A 85 8.36 -7.83 13.20
C THR A 85 7.11 -8.70 13.16
N VAL A 86 5.95 -8.13 12.82
CA VAL A 86 4.69 -8.88 12.66
C VAL A 86 4.82 -9.92 11.54
N PHE A 87 5.36 -9.54 10.39
CA PHE A 87 5.58 -10.50 9.30
C PHE A 87 6.54 -11.62 9.67
N PHE A 88 7.59 -11.33 10.43
CA PHE A 88 8.55 -12.33 10.86
C PHE A 88 7.94 -13.30 11.89
N PHE A 89 7.31 -12.81 12.93
CA PHE A 89 6.82 -13.67 14.03
C PHE A 89 5.45 -14.28 13.75
N VAL A 90 4.54 -13.57 13.13
CA VAL A 90 3.17 -14.02 12.86
C VAL A 90 3.05 -14.56 11.44
N GLY A 91 3.53 -13.81 10.45
CA GLY A 91 3.38 -14.16 9.04
C GLY A 91 4.06 -15.49 8.67
N THR A 92 5.30 -15.73 9.12
CA THR A 92 6.00 -16.99 8.84
C THR A 92 5.28 -18.21 9.43
N ARG A 93 4.69 -18.08 10.62
CA ARG A 93 3.91 -19.15 11.25
C ARG A 93 2.57 -19.36 10.55
N ALA A 94 1.86 -18.28 10.22
CA ALA A 94 0.61 -18.34 9.48
C ALA A 94 0.82 -19.00 8.10
N TRP A 95 1.89 -18.63 7.40
CA TRP A 95 2.26 -19.24 6.13
C TRP A 95 2.55 -20.75 6.27
N ALA A 96 3.32 -21.16 7.29
CA ALA A 96 3.64 -22.57 7.51
C ALA A 96 2.40 -23.40 7.81
N ILE A 97 1.48 -22.89 8.63
CA ILE A 97 0.20 -23.56 8.95
C ILE A 97 -0.69 -23.57 7.71
N GLY A 98 -0.84 -22.44 7.01
CA GLY A 98 -1.63 -22.35 5.79
C GLY A 98 -1.16 -23.31 4.71
N LYS A 99 0.17 -23.51 4.57
CA LYS A 99 0.74 -24.49 3.64
C LYS A 99 0.45 -25.92 4.08
N ARG A 100 0.52 -26.22 5.37
CA ARG A 100 0.27 -27.56 5.93
C ARG A 100 -1.18 -27.97 5.84
N CYS A 101 -2.10 -27.04 6.16
CA CYS A 101 -3.54 -27.30 6.23
C CYS A 101 -4.28 -26.99 4.91
N GLY A 102 -3.62 -26.37 3.93
CA GLY A 102 -4.22 -26.04 2.64
C GLY A 102 -5.13 -24.80 2.67
N TYR A 103 -5.02 -23.94 3.71
CA TYR A 103 -5.86 -22.74 3.81
C TYR A 103 -5.53 -21.74 2.72
N THR A 104 -6.58 -21.17 2.13
CA THR A 104 -6.50 -20.12 1.11
C THR A 104 -6.74 -18.75 1.71
N THR A 105 -7.57 -18.67 2.77
CA THR A 105 -7.96 -17.42 3.40
C THR A 105 -7.73 -17.44 4.91
N GLN A 106 -7.60 -16.26 5.50
CA GLN A 106 -7.52 -16.14 6.95
C GLN A 106 -8.83 -16.54 7.67
N VAL A 107 -9.98 -16.44 6.98
CA VAL A 107 -11.28 -16.88 7.50
C VAL A 107 -11.27 -18.39 7.71
N GLU A 108 -10.78 -19.17 6.74
CA GLU A 108 -10.63 -20.63 6.86
C GLU A 108 -9.71 -20.99 8.04
N TYR A 109 -8.56 -20.29 8.15
CA TYR A 109 -7.61 -20.50 9.24
C TYR A 109 -8.25 -20.27 10.63
N ILE A 110 -8.99 -19.18 10.80
CA ILE A 110 -9.65 -18.84 12.08
C ILE A 110 -10.80 -19.80 12.35
N ARG A 111 -11.65 -20.09 11.35
CA ARG A 111 -12.77 -21.02 11.47
C ARG A 111 -12.32 -22.39 11.95
N ASP A 112 -11.31 -22.93 11.32
CA ASP A 112 -10.78 -24.26 11.64
C ASP A 112 -10.09 -24.28 13.02
N ARG A 113 -9.33 -23.22 13.35
CA ARG A 113 -8.63 -23.12 14.64
C ARG A 113 -9.56 -23.12 15.85
N TRP A 114 -10.74 -22.52 15.72
CA TRP A 114 -11.75 -22.41 16.79
C TRP A 114 -12.96 -23.33 16.58
N GLU A 115 -12.94 -24.16 15.55
CA GLU A 115 -14.02 -25.09 15.21
C GLU A 115 -15.41 -24.41 15.20
N SER A 116 -15.50 -23.18 14.68
CA SER A 116 -16.68 -22.33 14.75
C SER A 116 -17.00 -21.67 13.41
N ASP A 117 -18.05 -22.15 12.74
CA ASP A 117 -18.55 -21.55 11.49
C ASP A 117 -19.09 -20.13 11.73
N LEU A 118 -19.71 -19.89 12.89
CA LEU A 118 -20.22 -18.57 13.24
C LEU A 118 -19.08 -17.55 13.35
N LEU A 119 -17.97 -17.92 13.99
CA LEU A 119 -16.80 -17.05 14.10
C LEU A 119 -16.21 -16.75 12.73
N GLY A 120 -16.14 -17.76 11.85
CA GLY A 120 -15.71 -17.57 10.46
C GLY A 120 -16.60 -16.59 9.70
N LEU A 121 -17.91 -16.73 9.83
CA LEU A 121 -18.87 -15.83 9.19
C LEU A 121 -18.77 -14.38 9.72
N LEU A 122 -18.69 -14.20 11.03
CA LEU A 122 -18.55 -12.88 11.63
C LEU A 122 -17.24 -12.20 11.19
N LEU A 123 -16.14 -12.95 11.15
CA LEU A 123 -14.86 -12.46 10.68
C LEU A 123 -14.93 -12.07 9.19
N PHE A 124 -15.54 -12.89 8.35
CA PHE A 124 -15.74 -12.58 6.93
C PHE A 124 -16.48 -11.25 6.73
N ILE A 125 -17.61 -11.08 7.41
CA ILE A 125 -18.42 -9.85 7.32
C ILE A 125 -17.59 -8.63 7.79
N ALA A 126 -16.88 -8.76 8.91
CA ALA A 126 -16.05 -7.68 9.44
C ALA A 126 -14.92 -7.31 8.48
N LEU A 127 -14.22 -8.30 7.91
CA LEU A 127 -13.14 -8.06 6.95
C LEU A 127 -13.63 -7.39 5.66
N VAL A 128 -14.75 -7.83 5.11
CA VAL A 128 -15.36 -7.21 3.91
C VAL A 128 -15.79 -5.77 4.22
N ALA A 129 -16.46 -5.55 5.35
CA ALA A 129 -16.90 -4.22 5.75
C ALA A 129 -15.72 -3.24 5.95
N LEU A 130 -14.60 -3.70 6.50
CA LEU A 130 -13.40 -2.88 6.69
C LEU A 130 -12.58 -2.70 5.41
N LEU A 131 -12.64 -3.66 4.49
CA LEU A 131 -11.93 -3.57 3.21
C LEU A 131 -12.52 -2.50 2.29
N ILE A 132 -13.83 -2.29 2.31
CA ILE A 132 -14.51 -1.29 1.47
C ILE A 132 -13.93 0.13 1.68
N PRO A 133 -13.91 0.72 2.89
CA PRO A 133 -13.33 2.04 3.09
C PRO A 133 -11.82 2.08 2.78
N TYR A 134 -11.10 0.99 3.00
CA TYR A 134 -9.69 0.89 2.63
C TYR A 134 -9.48 1.03 1.11
N LEU A 135 -10.27 0.33 0.29
CA LEU A 135 -10.21 0.44 -1.17
C LEU A 135 -10.61 1.84 -1.66
N LEU A 136 -11.60 2.47 -1.01
CA LEU A 136 -12.04 3.81 -1.36
C LEU A 136 -10.92 4.85 -1.23
N ILE A 137 -10.02 4.73 -0.25
CA ILE A 137 -8.87 5.62 -0.10
C ILE A 137 -8.00 5.59 -1.37
N GLY A 138 -7.71 4.40 -1.90
CA GLY A 138 -6.94 4.25 -3.13
C GLY A 138 -7.62 4.85 -4.36
N VAL A 139 -8.91 4.55 -4.55
CA VAL A 139 -9.70 5.05 -5.68
C VAL A 139 -9.84 6.58 -5.63
N MET A 140 -10.15 7.13 -4.44
CA MET A 140 -10.27 8.57 -4.26
C MET A 140 -8.92 9.28 -4.45
N GLY A 141 -7.84 8.74 -3.89
CA GLY A 141 -6.50 9.31 -4.04
C GLY A 141 -6.06 9.37 -5.50
N ALA A 142 -6.30 8.30 -6.26
CA ALA A 142 -6.02 8.25 -7.69
C ALA A 142 -6.90 9.24 -8.49
N GLY A 143 -8.19 9.32 -8.16
CA GLY A 143 -9.12 10.25 -8.79
C GLY A 143 -8.73 11.71 -8.55
N ILE A 144 -8.42 12.09 -7.31
CA ILE A 144 -7.97 13.43 -6.94
C ILE A 144 -6.65 13.79 -7.66
N THR A 145 -5.71 12.83 -7.70
CA THR A 145 -4.43 13.04 -8.38
C THR A 145 -4.64 13.32 -9.85
N LEU A 146 -5.46 12.52 -10.53
CA LEU A 146 -5.73 12.69 -11.95
C LEU A 146 -6.47 14.00 -12.24
N ALA A 147 -7.44 14.39 -11.40
CA ALA A 147 -8.12 15.66 -11.51
C ALA A 147 -7.15 16.85 -11.38
N ASN A 148 -6.27 16.83 -10.38
CA ASN A 148 -5.27 17.88 -10.16
C ASN A 148 -4.26 17.99 -11.31
N ILE A 149 -3.72 16.87 -11.78
CA ILE A 149 -2.73 16.83 -12.85
C ILE A 149 -3.33 17.24 -14.20
N SER A 150 -4.62 16.96 -14.42
CA SER A 150 -5.33 17.39 -15.63
C SER A 150 -5.79 18.85 -15.61
N GLY A 151 -5.51 19.59 -14.54
CA GLY A 151 -6.01 20.96 -14.37
C GLY A 151 -7.55 21.02 -14.23
N GLY A 152 -8.16 19.98 -13.69
CA GLY A 152 -9.61 19.88 -13.52
C GLY A 152 -10.37 19.38 -14.75
N GLN A 153 -9.68 19.08 -15.86
CA GLN A 153 -10.33 18.58 -17.08
C GLN A 153 -10.95 17.19 -16.88
N VAL A 154 -10.33 16.36 -16.03
CA VAL A 154 -10.86 15.04 -15.67
C VAL A 154 -11.49 15.12 -14.28
N PRO A 155 -12.81 14.92 -14.17
CA PRO A 155 -13.47 14.85 -12.87
C PRO A 155 -12.92 13.72 -11.99
N THR A 156 -12.87 13.92 -10.68
CA THR A 156 -12.32 12.95 -9.70
C THR A 156 -12.94 11.56 -9.85
N TRP A 157 -14.27 11.48 -10.04
CA TRP A 157 -14.95 10.19 -10.19
C TRP A 157 -14.56 9.43 -11.47
N VAL A 158 -14.28 10.16 -12.57
CA VAL A 158 -13.79 9.56 -13.84
C VAL A 158 -12.39 8.98 -13.61
N GLY A 159 -11.52 9.73 -12.93
CA GLY A 159 -10.19 9.24 -12.57
C GLY A 159 -10.25 7.95 -11.72
N GLY A 160 -11.11 7.95 -10.70
CA GLY A 160 -11.32 6.76 -9.87
C GLY A 160 -11.87 5.57 -10.66
N LEU A 161 -12.84 5.81 -11.56
CA LEU A 161 -13.40 4.76 -12.43
C LEU A 161 -12.33 4.15 -13.36
N VAL A 162 -11.56 4.98 -14.03
CA VAL A 162 -10.49 4.52 -14.96
C VAL A 162 -9.48 3.66 -14.23
N ILE A 163 -8.98 4.11 -13.07
CA ILE A 163 -8.02 3.33 -12.27
C ILE A 163 -8.65 2.01 -11.80
N SER A 164 -9.91 2.04 -11.34
CA SER A 164 -10.62 0.82 -10.92
C SER A 164 -10.74 -0.19 -12.06
N LEU A 165 -11.06 0.27 -13.26
CA LEU A 165 -11.15 -0.60 -14.45
C LEU A 165 -9.79 -1.21 -14.81
N VAL A 166 -8.71 -0.42 -14.75
CA VAL A 166 -7.35 -0.91 -14.99
C VAL A 166 -6.98 -1.99 -13.97
N VAL A 167 -7.22 -1.73 -12.68
CA VAL A 167 -6.95 -2.69 -11.61
C VAL A 167 -7.77 -3.96 -11.77
N MET A 168 -9.09 -3.83 -11.96
CA MET A 168 -9.97 -4.98 -12.19
C MET A 168 -9.51 -5.83 -13.36
N THR A 169 -9.08 -5.21 -14.45
CA THR A 169 -8.63 -5.93 -15.64
C THR A 169 -7.42 -6.81 -15.32
N TYR A 170 -6.33 -6.25 -14.79
CA TYR A 170 -5.15 -7.07 -14.55
C TYR A 170 -5.31 -8.06 -13.39
N VAL A 171 -6.14 -7.74 -12.39
CA VAL A 171 -6.45 -8.69 -11.31
C VAL A 171 -7.28 -9.86 -11.82
N THR A 172 -8.30 -9.60 -12.63
CA THR A 172 -9.15 -10.66 -13.19
C THR A 172 -8.36 -11.62 -14.09
N TYR A 173 -7.49 -11.09 -14.93
CA TYR A 173 -6.68 -11.93 -15.83
C TYR A 173 -5.45 -12.55 -15.17
N GLY A 174 -4.79 -11.83 -14.28
CA GLY A 174 -3.50 -12.24 -13.71
C GLY A 174 -3.55 -12.84 -12.31
N GLY A 175 -4.69 -12.71 -11.60
CA GLY A 175 -4.81 -13.16 -10.21
C GLY A 175 -3.74 -12.57 -9.29
N LEU A 176 -3.35 -13.29 -8.24
CA LEU A 176 -2.31 -12.86 -7.31
C LEU A 176 -0.94 -12.67 -8.02
N ARG A 177 -0.63 -13.52 -8.99
CA ARG A 177 0.62 -13.40 -9.75
C ARG A 177 0.66 -12.10 -10.56
N GLY A 178 -0.45 -11.74 -11.22
CA GLY A 178 -0.60 -10.48 -11.95
C GLY A 178 -0.44 -9.28 -11.04
N THR A 179 -1.08 -9.33 -9.90
CA THR A 179 -0.99 -8.27 -8.87
C THR A 179 0.44 -8.13 -8.35
N ALA A 180 1.13 -9.24 -8.05
CA ALA A 180 2.50 -9.21 -7.55
C ALA A 180 3.49 -8.60 -8.55
N TRP A 181 3.38 -8.95 -9.84
CA TRP A 181 4.22 -8.36 -10.88
C TRP A 181 3.88 -6.89 -11.16
N ALA A 182 2.59 -6.52 -11.19
CA ALA A 182 2.18 -5.13 -11.33
C ALA A 182 2.70 -4.29 -10.15
N ASN A 183 2.53 -4.76 -8.92
CA ASN A 183 3.06 -4.10 -7.72
C ASN A 183 4.59 -3.98 -7.76
N THR A 184 5.30 -5.02 -8.20
CA THR A 184 6.76 -4.98 -8.35
C THR A 184 7.19 -3.88 -9.32
N PHE A 185 6.56 -3.81 -10.48
CA PHE A 185 6.83 -2.77 -11.47
C PHE A 185 6.53 -1.37 -10.91
N GLN A 186 5.36 -1.19 -10.32
CA GLN A 186 4.95 0.08 -9.71
C GLN A 186 5.90 0.51 -8.59
N THR A 187 6.34 -0.43 -7.75
CA THR A 187 7.29 -0.17 -6.66
C THR A 187 8.65 0.30 -7.19
N LEU A 188 9.18 -0.35 -8.22
CA LEU A 188 10.43 0.07 -8.84
C LEU A 188 10.33 1.48 -9.44
N VAL A 189 9.24 1.77 -10.14
CA VAL A 189 8.98 3.11 -10.68
C VAL A 189 8.86 4.13 -9.56
N PHE A 190 8.09 3.83 -8.52
CA PHE A 190 7.91 4.70 -7.37
C PHE A 190 9.23 4.98 -6.65
N MET A 191 10.03 3.98 -6.35
CA MET A 191 11.32 4.14 -5.68
C MET A 191 12.28 5.00 -6.51
N THR A 192 12.35 4.73 -7.81
CA THR A 192 13.23 5.48 -8.72
C THR A 192 12.79 6.93 -8.84
N LEU A 193 11.53 7.17 -9.19
CA LEU A 193 11.01 8.53 -9.36
C LEU A 193 10.95 9.29 -8.04
N GLY A 194 10.61 8.63 -6.93
CA GLY A 194 10.61 9.23 -5.60
C GLY A 194 12.01 9.71 -5.20
N THR A 195 13.03 8.88 -5.42
CA THR A 195 14.42 9.25 -5.15
C THR A 195 14.88 10.42 -6.02
N VAL A 196 14.60 10.36 -7.33
CA VAL A 196 14.95 11.45 -8.26
C VAL A 196 14.25 12.75 -7.86
N THR A 197 12.97 12.69 -7.54
CA THR A 197 12.19 13.87 -7.11
C THR A 197 12.73 14.43 -5.80
N PHE A 198 13.06 13.58 -4.84
CA PHE A 198 13.65 14.01 -3.56
C PHE A 198 14.98 14.75 -3.78
N ILE A 199 15.88 14.17 -4.57
CA ILE A 199 17.17 14.80 -4.89
C ILE A 199 16.99 16.13 -5.63
N TYR A 200 16.07 16.16 -6.61
CA TYR A 200 15.77 17.36 -7.36
C TYR A 200 15.25 18.50 -6.45
N VAL A 201 14.28 18.21 -5.61
CA VAL A 201 13.70 19.19 -4.67
C VAL A 201 14.74 19.65 -3.65
N ALA A 202 15.51 18.72 -3.06
CA ALA A 202 16.57 19.06 -2.12
C ALA A 202 17.61 19.99 -2.75
N ASN A 203 18.05 19.71 -3.97
CA ASN A 203 18.99 20.57 -4.68
C ASN A 203 18.39 21.94 -5.04
N ALA A 204 17.12 21.98 -5.45
CA ALA A 204 16.43 23.24 -5.76
C ALA A 204 16.30 24.17 -4.53
N MET A 205 16.32 23.58 -3.32
CA MET A 205 16.29 24.31 -2.04
C MET A 205 17.68 24.68 -1.52
N GLY A 206 18.74 24.43 -2.27
CA GLY A 206 20.13 24.67 -1.86
C GLY A 206 20.70 23.58 -0.95
N GLY A 207 20.05 22.44 -0.84
CA GLY A 207 20.40 21.33 0.05
C GLY A 207 19.45 21.22 1.26
N LEU A 208 19.60 20.14 2.01
CA LEU A 208 18.74 19.91 3.19
C LEU A 208 19.06 20.88 4.33
N GLY A 209 20.33 21.25 4.55
CA GLY A 209 20.72 22.20 5.61
C GLY A 209 20.01 23.53 5.46
N PRO A 210 20.21 24.28 4.35
CA PRO A 210 19.50 25.54 4.09
C PRO A 210 17.98 25.42 4.12
N ALA A 211 17.43 24.30 3.66
CA ALA A 211 15.98 24.06 3.73
C ALA A 211 15.48 24.01 5.16
N PHE A 212 16.18 23.30 6.06
CA PHE A 212 15.82 23.22 7.48
C PHE A 212 16.04 24.55 8.20
N GLU A 213 17.09 25.29 7.88
CA GLU A 213 17.35 26.64 8.43
C GLU A 213 16.20 27.58 8.08
N HIS A 214 15.78 27.57 6.80
CA HIS A 214 14.65 28.38 6.36
C HIS A 214 13.32 28.01 7.09
N ILE A 215 13.07 26.72 7.31
CA ILE A 215 11.91 26.29 8.10
C ILE A 215 12.05 26.72 9.56
N ALA A 216 13.24 26.63 10.14
CA ALA A 216 13.49 27.03 11.52
C ALA A 216 13.25 28.53 11.75
N GLU A 217 13.54 29.36 10.74
CA GLU A 217 13.28 30.79 10.77
C GLU A 217 11.79 31.13 10.52
N ALA A 218 11.18 30.51 9.48
CA ALA A 218 9.83 30.86 9.05
C ALA A 218 8.73 30.17 9.88
N ARG A 219 8.93 28.92 10.26
CA ARG A 219 7.94 28.08 10.95
C ARG A 219 8.63 27.10 11.91
N PRO A 220 9.22 27.60 13.02
CA PRO A 220 9.90 26.76 14.00
C PRO A 220 8.99 25.71 14.64
N ASP A 221 7.69 25.98 14.71
CA ASP A 221 6.66 25.06 15.20
C ASP A 221 6.61 23.73 14.42
N LEU A 222 7.00 23.71 13.17
CA LEU A 222 7.02 22.48 12.34
C LEU A 222 8.21 21.57 12.64
N LEU A 223 9.25 22.07 13.27
CA LEU A 223 10.44 21.31 13.65
C LEU A 223 10.38 20.78 15.08
N VAL A 224 9.35 21.17 15.84
CA VAL A 224 9.17 20.73 17.22
C VAL A 224 8.17 19.59 17.28
N ARG A 225 8.51 18.57 18.05
CA ARG A 225 7.63 17.40 18.26
C ARG A 225 6.57 17.63 19.32
N GLU A 226 6.84 18.57 20.23
CA GLU A 226 5.97 18.87 21.36
C GLU A 226 4.73 19.66 20.96
N GLY A 227 3.58 19.30 21.55
CA GLY A 227 2.30 20.00 21.41
C GLY A 227 1.38 19.53 20.28
N ASN A 228 1.89 18.87 19.25
CA ASN A 228 1.06 18.46 18.10
C ASN A 228 0.38 17.10 18.28
N TYR A 229 0.95 16.21 19.11
CA TYR A 229 0.41 14.87 19.33
C TYR A 229 0.52 14.46 20.80
N SER A 230 -0.58 13.98 21.37
CA SER A 230 -0.58 13.44 22.71
C SER A 230 0.12 12.08 22.78
N PRO A 231 0.63 11.67 23.95
CA PRO A 231 1.18 10.32 24.14
C PRO A 231 0.19 9.19 23.79
N VAL A 232 -1.10 9.41 24.02
CA VAL A 232 -2.18 8.47 23.67
C VAL A 232 -2.30 8.34 22.16
N THR A 233 -2.17 9.44 21.42
CA THR A 233 -2.16 9.41 19.95
C THR A 233 -0.98 8.58 19.42
N TYR A 234 0.23 8.78 19.97
CA TYR A 234 1.40 7.97 19.60
C TYR A 234 1.17 6.47 19.87
N LEU A 235 0.63 6.15 21.03
CA LEU A 235 0.32 4.77 21.39
C LEU A 235 -0.73 4.15 20.45
N SER A 236 -1.77 4.92 20.10
CA SER A 236 -2.80 4.46 19.16
C SER A 236 -2.23 4.16 17.78
N PHE A 237 -1.31 4.99 17.29
CA PHE A 237 -0.65 4.76 16.00
C PHE A 237 0.29 3.55 15.99
N LEU A 238 0.80 3.13 17.14
CA LEU A 238 1.59 1.89 17.26
C LEU A 238 0.76 0.64 16.95
N PHE A 239 -0.55 0.65 17.24
CA PHE A 239 -1.44 -0.49 16.96
C PHE A 239 -1.79 -0.64 15.49
N ILE A 240 -1.68 0.42 14.66
CA ILE A 240 -1.96 0.34 13.23
C ILE A 240 -1.03 -0.67 12.54
N PRO A 241 0.31 -0.56 12.63
CA PRO A 241 1.21 -1.53 12.02
C PRO A 241 1.12 -2.93 12.64
N LEU A 242 0.68 -3.08 13.90
CA LEU A 242 0.41 -4.39 14.49
C LEU A 242 -0.72 -5.13 13.76
N SER A 243 -1.71 -4.41 13.23
CA SER A 243 -2.81 -5.01 12.49
C SER A 243 -2.45 -5.40 11.05
N ALA A 244 -1.27 -5.05 10.56
CA ALA A 244 -0.86 -5.27 9.17
C ALA A 244 -1.03 -6.72 8.70
N GLY A 245 -0.68 -7.70 9.55
CA GLY A 245 -0.84 -9.12 9.24
C GLY A 245 -2.30 -9.61 9.18
N MET A 246 -3.27 -8.80 9.59
CA MET A 246 -4.69 -9.17 9.59
C MET A 246 -5.44 -8.66 8.36
N PHE A 247 -4.83 -7.83 7.54
CA PHE A 247 -5.43 -7.41 6.28
C PHE A 247 -5.47 -8.57 5.28
N PRO A 248 -6.63 -8.88 4.65
CA PRO A 248 -6.75 -10.03 3.75
C PRO A 248 -5.72 -10.05 2.63
N HIS A 249 -5.49 -8.91 2.01
CA HIS A 249 -4.55 -8.76 0.91
C HIS A 249 -3.08 -8.91 1.30
N LEU A 250 -2.75 -8.78 2.59
CA LEU A 250 -1.41 -9.04 3.13
C LEU A 250 -1.26 -10.47 3.65
N PHE A 251 -2.34 -11.03 4.22
CA PHE A 251 -2.34 -12.39 4.73
C PHE A 251 -2.16 -13.44 3.62
N MET A 252 -2.64 -13.16 2.41
CA MET A 252 -2.60 -14.09 1.27
C MET A 252 -1.25 -14.09 0.53
N HIS A 253 -0.36 -13.13 0.79
CA HIS A 253 1.01 -13.08 0.24
C HIS A 253 1.95 -14.01 1.01
#